data_f2ee58a265e62bc0965c83645a45b935
#
_entry.id   f2ee58a265e62bc0965c83645a45b935
#
_cell.length_a   1.000
_cell.length_b   1.000
_cell.length_c   1.000
_cell.angle_alpha   90.00
_cell.angle_beta   90.00
_cell.angle_gamma   90.00
#
_symmetry.space_group_name_H-M   'P 1'
#
loop_
_entity.id
_entity.type
_entity.pdbx_description
1 polymer ?
#
loop_
_entity_poly.entity_id
_entity_poly.type
_entity_poly.pdbx_seq_one_letter_code
_entity_poly.pdbx_strand_id
1 'polypeptide(L)'
;FNNAKLAYKIKSLRHKAKIPQTEFLKFRNSQNDVLKTSTKSEQARKNLDEIITANFKRAQESARVLEECFKLINLEQAELFKGIRYELYELEKEL
;
A
#
# COMPACT_ATOMS: atom_id res chain seq x y z
N PHE A 1 -19.60 -3.28 17.95
CA PHE A 1 -18.46 -3.04 17.07
C PHE A 1 -18.50 -1.60 16.56
N ASN A 2 -17.47 -0.83 16.84
CA ASN A 2 -17.46 0.60 16.51
C ASN A 2 -16.67 0.83 15.21
N ASN A 3 -17.37 1.20 14.16
CA ASN A 3 -16.81 1.42 12.82
C ASN A 3 -15.77 2.55 12.81
N ALA A 4 -16.03 3.63 13.54
CA ALA A 4 -15.10 4.75 13.62
C ALA A 4 -13.78 4.33 14.27
N LYS A 5 -13.86 3.52 15.32
CA LYS A 5 -12.69 2.99 16.01
C LYS A 5 -11.88 2.05 15.11
N LEU A 6 -12.55 1.19 14.37
CA LEU A 6 -11.88 0.30 13.42
C LEU A 6 -11.22 1.09 12.29
N ALA A 7 -11.92 2.06 11.72
CA ALA A 7 -11.38 2.91 10.67
C ALA A 7 -10.14 3.65 11.17
N TYR A 8 -10.17 4.17 12.39
CA TYR A 8 -9.01 4.82 13.00
C TYR A 8 -7.84 3.86 13.17
N LYS A 9 -8.10 2.63 13.64
CA LYS A 9 -7.06 1.61 13.81
C LYS A 9 -6.40 1.26 12.47
N ILE A 10 -7.19 1.07 11.43
CA ILE A 10 -6.68 0.77 10.09
C ILE A 10 -5.85 1.93 9.58
N LYS A 11 -6.33 3.14 9.76
CA LYS A 11 -5.60 4.35 9.38
C LYS A 11 -4.28 4.47 10.14
N SER A 12 -4.31 4.20 11.46
CA SER A 12 -3.10 4.20 12.29
C SER A 12 -2.10 3.14 11.84
N LEU A 13 -2.56 1.93 11.53
CA LEU A 13 -1.70 0.86 11.01
C LEU A 13 -1.10 1.26 9.67
N ARG A 14 -1.89 1.88 8.80
CA ARG A 14 -1.41 2.39 7.53
C ARG A 14 -0.31 3.44 7.73
N HIS A 15 -0.51 4.36 8.68
CA HIS A 15 0.50 5.36 9.01
C HIS A 15 1.75 4.75 9.61
N LYS A 16 1.61 3.76 10.48
CA LYS A 16 2.75 3.04 11.07
C LYS A 16 3.54 2.26 10.03
N ALA A 17 2.85 1.67 9.07
CA ALA A 17 3.48 0.92 7.99
C ALA A 17 4.08 1.83 6.93
N LYS A 18 3.71 3.10 6.93
CA LYS A 18 4.20 4.07 5.94
C LYS A 18 5.66 4.42 6.25
N ILE A 19 6.53 4.13 5.33
CA ILE A 19 7.93 4.57 5.42
C ILE A 19 7.93 6.10 5.31
N PRO A 20 8.59 6.83 6.25
CA PRO A 20 8.70 8.27 6.14
C PRO A 20 9.20 8.66 4.75
N GLN A 21 8.55 9.64 4.15
CA GLN A 21 8.86 10.04 2.78
C GLN A 21 10.32 10.45 2.61
N THR A 22 10.90 11.07 3.64
CA THR A 22 12.31 11.45 3.64
C THR A 22 13.23 10.24 3.60
N GLU A 23 12.92 9.18 4.35
CA GLU A 23 13.70 7.94 4.34
C GLU A 23 13.56 7.20 3.03
N PHE A 24 12.36 7.18 2.47
CA PHE A 24 12.10 6.58 1.17
C PHE A 24 12.87 7.30 0.06
N LEU A 25 12.88 8.64 0.10
CA LEU A 25 13.65 9.44 -0.85
C LEU A 25 15.15 9.22 -0.68
N LYS A 26 15.62 9.13 0.55
CA LYS A 26 17.04 8.80 0.82
C LYS A 26 17.40 7.44 0.27
N PHE A 27 16.54 6.45 0.47
CA PHE A 27 16.76 5.11 -0.08
C PHE A 27 16.83 5.16 -1.61
N ARG A 28 15.90 5.85 -2.26
CA ARG A 28 15.90 6.01 -3.71
C ARG A 28 17.17 6.72 -4.20
N ASN A 29 17.56 7.78 -3.52
CA ASN A 29 18.77 8.53 -3.89
C ASN A 29 20.03 7.70 -3.69
N SER A 30 20.12 6.95 -2.59
CA SER A 30 21.25 6.03 -2.34
C SER A 30 21.36 4.98 -3.44
N GLN A 31 20.23 4.39 -3.85
CA GLN A 31 20.22 3.43 -4.94
C GLN A 31 20.66 4.07 -6.25
N ASN A 32 20.21 5.28 -6.52
CA ASN A 32 20.61 6.01 -7.71
C ASN A 32 22.10 6.36 -7.71
N ASP A 33 22.63 6.75 -6.55
CA ASP A 33 24.04 7.10 -6.41
C ASP A 33 24.95 5.89 -6.57
N VAL A 34 24.61 4.78 -5.94
CA VAL A 34 25.36 3.52 -6.05
C VAL A 34 25.28 2.97 -7.47
N LEU A 35 24.19 3.20 -8.17
CA LEU A 35 23.91 2.62 -9.47
C LEU A 35 24.04 3.62 -10.62
N LYS A 36 24.83 4.65 -10.44
CA LYS A 36 25.01 5.75 -11.41
C LYS A 36 25.52 5.30 -12.78
N THR A 37 25.93 4.08 -12.91
CA THR A 37 26.29 3.50 -14.19
C THR A 37 25.14 2.63 -14.71
N SER A 38 24.15 3.31 -15.15
CA SER A 38 23.04 2.97 -16.07
C SER A 38 22.28 1.65 -15.87
N THR A 39 22.84 0.51 -16.13
CA THR A 39 22.07 -0.75 -16.23
C THR A 39 21.62 -1.31 -14.88
N LYS A 40 22.50 -1.23 -13.88
CA LYS A 40 22.16 -1.71 -12.52
C LYS A 40 21.16 -0.80 -11.85
N SER A 41 21.23 0.50 -12.12
CA SER A 41 20.29 1.49 -11.60
C SER A 41 18.87 1.25 -12.15
N GLU A 42 18.76 1.05 -13.45
CA GLU A 42 17.49 0.76 -14.09
C GLU A 42 16.90 -0.56 -13.60
N GLN A 43 17.74 -1.59 -13.42
CA GLN A 43 17.32 -2.88 -12.92
C GLN A 43 16.83 -2.78 -11.47
N ALA A 44 17.52 -2.02 -10.62
CA ALA A 44 17.11 -1.81 -9.24
C ALA A 44 15.78 -1.05 -9.15
N ARG A 45 15.58 -0.03 -9.97
CA ARG A 45 14.31 0.70 -10.06
C ARG A 45 13.17 -0.21 -10.51
N LYS A 46 13.42 -1.00 -11.53
CA LYS A 46 12.44 -1.96 -12.03
C LYS A 46 12.07 -2.97 -10.95
N ASN A 47 13.04 -3.50 -10.21
CA ASN A 47 12.81 -4.43 -9.12
C ASN A 47 12.00 -3.80 -7.99
N LEU A 48 12.31 -2.55 -7.64
CA LEU A 48 11.58 -1.81 -6.61
C LEU A 48 10.13 -1.57 -7.06
N ASP A 49 9.93 -1.13 -8.29
CA ASP A 49 8.59 -0.90 -8.83
C ASP A 49 7.77 -2.19 -8.85
N GLU A 50 8.38 -3.31 -9.21
CA GLU A 50 7.73 -4.62 -9.18
C GLU A 50 7.32 -5.03 -7.77
N ILE A 51 8.18 -4.79 -6.77
CA ILE A 51 7.89 -5.07 -5.36
C ILE A 51 6.73 -4.22 -4.88
N ILE A 52 6.75 -2.94 -5.18
CA ILE A 52 5.68 -2.01 -4.80
C ILE A 52 4.36 -2.44 -5.43
N THR A 53 4.37 -2.73 -6.72
CA THR A 53 3.17 -3.19 -7.45
C THR A 53 2.63 -4.48 -6.85
N ALA A 54 3.49 -5.45 -6.57
CA ALA A 54 3.09 -6.71 -5.97
C ALA A 54 2.45 -6.51 -4.60
N ASN A 55 3.00 -5.61 -3.79
CA ASN A 55 2.46 -5.32 -2.47
C ASN A 55 1.12 -4.59 -2.53
N PHE A 56 0.94 -3.68 -3.48
CA PHE A 56 -0.37 -3.05 -3.71
C PHE A 56 -1.41 -4.09 -4.11
N LYS A 57 -1.05 -5.02 -4.98
CA LYS A 57 -1.95 -6.12 -5.38
C LYS A 57 -2.36 -6.97 -4.19
N ARG A 58 -1.41 -7.34 -3.33
CA ARG A 58 -1.69 -8.13 -2.13
C ARG A 58 -2.59 -7.38 -1.16
N ALA A 59 -2.34 -6.09 -0.96
CA ALA A 59 -3.17 -5.26 -0.09
C ALA A 59 -4.60 -5.14 -0.63
N GLN A 60 -4.75 -4.92 -1.94
CA GLN A 60 -6.03 -4.85 -2.60
C GLN A 60 -6.80 -6.18 -2.48
N GLU A 61 -6.12 -7.30 -2.67
CA GLU A 61 -6.72 -8.63 -2.53
C GLU A 61 -7.12 -8.91 -1.10
N SER A 62 -6.29 -8.54 -0.12
CA SER A 62 -6.61 -8.69 1.30
C SER A 62 -7.82 -7.87 1.69
N ALA A 63 -7.90 -6.64 1.22
CA ALA A 63 -9.06 -5.78 1.46
C ALA A 63 -10.32 -6.39 0.85
N ARG A 64 -10.21 -6.99 -0.33
CA ARG A 64 -11.32 -7.67 -0.98
C ARG A 64 -11.79 -8.89 -0.20
N VAL A 65 -10.87 -9.69 0.30
CA VAL A 65 -11.21 -10.85 1.14
C VAL A 65 -11.98 -10.40 2.37
N LEU A 66 -11.52 -9.36 3.04
CA LEU A 66 -12.19 -8.82 4.22
C LEU A 66 -13.57 -8.25 3.87
N GLU A 67 -13.67 -7.54 2.75
CA GLU A 67 -14.96 -7.06 2.24
C GLU A 67 -15.95 -8.21 2.07
N GLU A 68 -15.54 -9.27 1.40
CA GLU A 68 -16.42 -10.42 1.14
C GLU A 68 -16.79 -11.14 2.43
N CYS A 69 -15.85 -11.32 3.36
CA CYS A 69 -16.12 -11.93 4.65
C CYS A 69 -17.12 -11.12 5.47
N PHE A 70 -16.95 -9.81 5.51
CA PHE A 70 -17.81 -8.93 6.28
C PHE A 70 -19.21 -8.77 5.67
N LYS A 71 -19.39 -9.05 4.39
CA LYS A 71 -20.74 -9.06 3.79
C LYS A 71 -21.67 -10.05 4.50
N LEU A 72 -21.11 -11.11 5.08
CA LEU A 72 -21.89 -12.12 5.80
C LEU A 72 -22.14 -11.73 7.27
N ILE A 73 -21.40 -10.79 7.81
CA ILE A 73 -21.41 -10.46 9.23
C ILE A 73 -21.91 -9.03 9.47
N ASN A 74 -21.38 -8.07 8.72
CA ASN A 74 -21.66 -6.66 8.96
C ASN A 74 -21.41 -5.87 7.67
N LEU A 75 -22.48 -5.41 7.05
CA LEU A 75 -22.44 -4.70 5.77
C LEU A 75 -21.67 -3.37 5.86
N GLU A 76 -21.73 -2.69 7.00
CA GLU A 76 -20.98 -1.42 7.19
C GLU A 76 -19.48 -1.67 7.14
N GLN A 77 -19.01 -2.77 7.73
CA GLN A 77 -17.59 -3.13 7.67
C GLN A 77 -17.20 -3.55 6.26
N ALA A 78 -18.08 -4.25 5.56
CA ALA A 78 -17.84 -4.61 4.16
C ALA A 78 -17.64 -3.35 3.29
N GLU A 79 -18.49 -2.34 3.48
CA GLU A 79 -18.36 -1.07 2.77
C GLU A 79 -17.07 -0.32 3.12
N LEU A 80 -16.65 -0.40 4.38
CA LEU A 80 -15.39 0.19 4.82
C LEU A 80 -14.20 -0.42 4.06
N PHE A 81 -14.15 -1.75 3.98
CA PHE A 81 -13.05 -2.43 3.28
C PHE A 81 -13.11 -2.22 1.77
N LYS A 82 -14.30 -2.09 1.22
CA LYS A 82 -14.48 -1.69 -0.18
C LYS A 82 -13.87 -0.30 -0.43
N GLY A 83 -14.13 0.64 0.47
CA GLY A 83 -13.55 1.99 0.39
C GLY A 83 -12.02 1.96 0.47
N ILE A 84 -11.48 1.15 1.38
CA ILE A 84 -10.04 0.97 1.51
C ILE A 84 -9.45 0.40 0.21
N ARG A 85 -10.10 -0.59 -0.38
CA ARG A 85 -9.66 -1.19 -1.64
C ARG A 85 -9.59 -0.14 -2.75
N TYR A 86 -10.61 0.70 -2.86
CA TYR A 86 -10.61 1.78 -3.86
C TYR A 86 -9.54 2.83 -3.59
N GLU A 87 -9.30 3.17 -2.34
CA GLU A 87 -8.21 4.07 -1.98
C GLU A 87 -6.85 3.49 -2.38
N LEU A 88 -6.67 2.19 -2.22
CA LEU A 88 -5.43 1.53 -2.64
C LEU A 88 -5.24 1.61 -4.16
N TYR A 89 -6.31 1.47 -4.93
CA TYR A 89 -6.22 1.65 -6.38
C TYR A 89 -5.81 3.07 -6.75
N GLU A 90 -6.37 4.06 -6.08
CA GLU A 90 -6.01 5.46 -6.33
C GLU A 90 -4.55 5.75 -5.96
N LEU A 91 -4.09 5.23 -4.83
CA LEU A 91 -2.69 5.37 -4.42
C LEU A 91 -1.74 4.70 -5.41
N GLU A 92 -2.11 3.54 -5.92
CA GLU A 92 -1.30 2.84 -6.93
C GLU A 92 -1.13 3.70 -8.19
N LYS A 93 -2.18 4.40 -8.60
CA LYS A 93 -2.10 5.28 -9.77
C LYS A 93 -1.13 6.45 -9.57
N GLU A 94 -0.94 6.89 -8.34
CA GLU A 94 -0.04 8.01 -8.03
C GLU A 94 1.43 7.61 -8.06
N LEU A 95 1.72 6.34 -8.09
CA LEU A 95 3.08 5.82 -8.15
C LEU A 95 3.52 5.59 -9.59
#